data_4b864e12c804b0951c7dd52d2b6e84df
#
_entry.id   4b864e12c804b0951c7dd52d2b6e84df
#
_cell.length_a   1.000
_cell.length_b   1.000
_cell.length_c   1.000
_cell.angle_alpha   90.00
_cell.angle_beta   90.00
_cell.angle_gamma   90.00
#
_symmetry.space_group_name_H-M   'P 1'
#
loop_
_entity.id
_entity.type
_entity.pdbx_description
1 polymer ?
#
loop_
_entity_poly.entity_id
_entity_poly.type
_entity_poly.pdbx_seq_one_letter_code
_entity_poly.pdbx_strand_id
1 'polypeptide(L)'
;MNHIKDQIRCGAAYRLGLTGKGIGVAVLDTGIFLHRDFDSRVTGFADMVNGKNFAYDDCGHGTHICGIIGGSGRMSGGRYSGIAPGCDLVMVKVLDRKGNGYSSDVLAGISWILERKEKLGIRILNISVGACSKRGMSENSALVKGVNRAWDAGLVVVVAAGNNGPRTMSITTPGISRKVITVGCSDDDREVLVGGNRMVDYSGRGPTAACICKPDLVAPGCSVVSCSSRADKYTIKSGTSMSTPIVSGAVALLLERFPDCLLYTSPSPRDMRRS
;
A
#
# COMPACT_ATOMS: atom_id res chain seq x y z
N MET A 1 4.93 -14.58 -6.54
CA MET A 1 5.12 -13.20 -7.11
C MET A 1 5.24 -13.20 -8.65
N ASN A 2 5.89 -14.18 -9.29
CA ASN A 2 6.09 -14.12 -10.76
C ASN A 2 4.78 -14.05 -11.53
N HIS A 3 3.78 -14.90 -11.24
CA HIS A 3 2.47 -14.84 -11.89
C HIS A 3 1.77 -13.47 -11.74
N ILE A 4 1.95 -12.79 -10.59
CA ILE A 4 1.42 -11.44 -10.38
C ILE A 4 2.10 -10.44 -11.32
N LYS A 5 3.44 -10.52 -11.42
CA LYS A 5 4.22 -9.67 -12.32
C LYS A 5 3.85 -9.86 -13.79
N ASP A 6 3.57 -11.11 -14.19
CA ASP A 6 3.11 -11.44 -15.53
C ASP A 6 1.72 -10.87 -15.78
N GLN A 7 0.81 -11.03 -14.83
CA GLN A 7 -0.56 -10.54 -14.91
C GLN A 7 -0.63 -9.00 -15.04
N ILE A 8 0.21 -8.25 -14.30
CA ILE A 8 0.30 -6.79 -14.41
C ILE A 8 1.33 -6.32 -15.43
N ARG A 9 1.94 -7.25 -16.20
CA ARG A 9 2.88 -7.00 -17.30
C ARG A 9 4.13 -6.21 -16.90
N CYS A 10 4.67 -6.44 -15.69
CA CYS A 10 5.91 -5.81 -15.24
C CYS A 10 7.13 -6.08 -16.14
N GLY A 11 7.12 -7.16 -16.91
CA GLY A 11 8.19 -7.50 -17.83
C GLY A 11 8.56 -6.39 -18.81
N ALA A 12 7.61 -5.52 -19.19
CA ALA A 12 7.89 -4.37 -20.03
C ALA A 12 8.80 -3.35 -19.32
N ALA A 13 8.52 -3.04 -18.06
CA ALA A 13 9.35 -2.13 -17.25
C ALA A 13 10.74 -2.73 -16.98
N TYR A 14 10.81 -4.01 -16.65
CA TYR A 14 12.09 -4.69 -16.36
C TYR A 14 13.01 -4.77 -17.59
N ARG A 15 12.47 -4.93 -18.82
CA ARG A 15 13.27 -4.84 -20.05
C ARG A 15 13.89 -3.47 -20.28
N LEU A 16 13.32 -2.43 -19.71
CA LEU A 16 13.87 -1.07 -19.70
C LEU A 16 14.84 -0.81 -18.53
N GLY A 17 15.14 -1.85 -17.72
CA GLY A 17 16.02 -1.74 -16.57
C GLY A 17 15.38 -1.08 -15.33
N LEU A 18 14.06 -0.83 -15.35
CA LEU A 18 13.37 -0.16 -14.26
C LEU A 18 13.19 -1.10 -13.06
N THR A 19 13.53 -0.62 -11.88
CA THR A 19 13.47 -1.37 -10.61
C THR A 19 12.85 -0.56 -9.46
N GLY A 20 12.45 0.68 -9.71
CA GLY A 20 12.01 1.64 -8.70
C GLY A 20 13.18 2.40 -8.04
N LYS A 21 14.40 2.32 -8.61
CA LYS A 21 15.60 2.94 -8.05
C LYS A 21 15.44 4.45 -7.90
N GLY A 22 15.84 4.96 -6.72
CA GLY A 22 15.74 6.39 -6.40
C GLY A 22 14.34 6.85 -5.99
N ILE A 23 13.37 5.93 -5.90
CA ILE A 23 12.00 6.23 -5.44
C ILE A 23 11.80 5.70 -4.03
N GLY A 24 11.53 6.61 -3.09
CA GLY A 24 11.16 6.28 -1.72
C GLY A 24 9.66 5.95 -1.61
N VAL A 25 9.34 4.80 -1.01
CA VAL A 25 7.98 4.38 -0.70
C VAL A 25 7.80 4.34 0.81
N ALA A 26 6.98 5.23 1.34
CA ALA A 26 6.57 5.20 2.74
C ALA A 26 5.40 4.23 2.93
N VAL A 27 5.45 3.44 4.00
CA VAL A 27 4.43 2.46 4.37
C VAL A 27 3.95 2.76 5.79
N LEU A 28 2.64 3.00 5.96
CA LEU A 28 1.98 3.08 7.27
C LEU A 28 1.40 1.71 7.61
N ASP A 29 2.02 1.00 8.58
CA ASP A 29 1.62 -0.38 8.90
C ASP A 29 2.10 -0.83 10.31
N THR A 30 2.29 -2.14 10.54
CA THR A 30 2.65 -2.74 11.83
C THR A 30 4.14 -2.68 12.17
N GLY A 31 4.98 -2.18 11.28
CA GLY A 31 6.44 -2.17 11.41
C GLY A 31 7.13 -2.94 10.29
N ILE A 32 8.45 -3.09 10.40
CA ILE A 32 9.28 -3.82 9.44
C ILE A 32 10.34 -4.63 10.18
N PHE A 33 10.43 -5.93 9.86
CA PHE A 33 11.58 -6.76 10.18
C PHE A 33 12.64 -6.56 9.10
N LEU A 34 13.90 -6.39 9.47
CA LEU A 34 15.00 -6.17 8.53
C LEU A 34 15.39 -7.48 7.82
N HIS A 35 14.48 -7.96 6.98
CA HIS A 35 14.66 -9.12 6.14
C HIS A 35 15.79 -8.88 5.14
N ARG A 36 16.61 -9.89 4.83
CA ARG A 36 17.76 -9.77 3.91
C ARG A 36 17.39 -9.35 2.49
N ASP A 37 16.12 -9.49 2.10
CA ASP A 37 15.64 -8.98 0.81
C ASP A 37 15.55 -7.45 0.76
N PHE A 38 15.63 -6.77 1.90
CA PHE A 38 15.60 -5.31 1.92
C PHE A 38 16.98 -4.68 1.81
N ASP A 39 18.05 -5.43 2.13
CA ASP A 39 19.43 -4.93 2.17
C ASP A 39 19.53 -3.61 2.94
N SER A 40 20.21 -2.58 2.39
CA SER A 40 20.32 -1.23 2.97
C SER A 40 19.18 -0.28 2.56
N ARG A 41 18.13 -0.79 1.88
CA ARG A 41 17.07 0.04 1.29
C ARG A 41 15.94 0.40 2.26
N VAL A 42 16.02 -0.01 3.53
CA VAL A 42 15.18 0.55 4.59
C VAL A 42 15.85 1.83 5.08
N THR A 43 15.46 2.96 4.50
CA THR A 43 16.12 4.26 4.69
C THR A 43 15.51 5.10 5.83
N GLY A 44 14.36 4.68 6.36
CA GLY A 44 13.70 5.36 7.47
C GLY A 44 12.76 4.46 8.25
N PHE A 45 12.69 4.73 9.57
CA PHE A 45 11.76 4.08 10.48
C PHE A 45 11.25 5.07 11.53
N ALA A 46 9.97 4.99 11.86
CA ALA A 46 9.36 5.67 12.99
C ALA A 46 8.30 4.77 13.64
N ASP A 47 8.14 4.89 14.96
CA ASP A 47 7.15 4.15 15.74
C ASP A 47 6.23 5.13 16.49
N MET A 48 4.99 5.28 16.00
CA MET A 48 3.96 6.13 16.59
C MET A 48 3.19 5.43 17.71
N VAL A 49 3.40 4.11 17.89
CA VAL A 49 2.66 3.29 18.86
C VAL A 49 3.41 3.19 20.19
N ASN A 50 4.71 2.86 20.14
CA ASN A 50 5.52 2.60 21.34
C ASN A 50 6.72 3.54 21.46
N GLY A 51 6.97 4.42 20.48
CA GLY A 51 8.07 5.38 20.48
C GLY A 51 9.47 4.75 20.36
N LYS A 52 9.60 3.52 19.85
CA LYS A 52 10.91 2.88 19.69
C LYS A 52 11.67 3.46 18.51
N ASN A 53 12.99 3.53 18.64
CA ASN A 53 13.89 4.12 17.64
C ASN A 53 14.61 3.09 16.74
N PHE A 54 14.22 1.82 16.80
CA PHE A 54 14.77 0.74 15.97
C PHE A 54 13.65 0.00 15.23
N ALA A 55 13.97 -0.49 14.02
CA ALA A 55 13.01 -1.21 13.18
C ALA A 55 12.66 -2.58 13.78
N TYR A 56 11.36 -2.85 13.86
CA TYR A 56 10.81 -4.14 14.27
C TYR A 56 9.39 -4.29 13.72
N ASP A 57 8.91 -5.53 13.67
CA ASP A 57 7.53 -5.88 13.31
C ASP A 57 7.06 -7.07 14.15
N ASP A 58 6.20 -6.81 15.10
CA ASP A 58 5.63 -7.78 16.05
C ASP A 58 4.31 -8.41 15.57
N CYS A 59 3.84 -8.04 14.37
CA CYS A 59 2.68 -8.58 13.67
C CYS A 59 3.04 -9.33 12.39
N GLY A 60 3.97 -8.76 11.60
CA GLY A 60 4.43 -9.29 10.32
C GLY A 60 3.59 -8.88 9.11
N HIS A 61 2.63 -7.97 9.27
CA HIS A 61 1.85 -7.46 8.15
C HIS A 61 2.68 -6.42 7.36
N GLY A 62 3.27 -5.43 8.03
CA GLY A 62 4.07 -4.40 7.39
C GLY A 62 5.31 -4.95 6.66
N THR A 63 6.00 -5.95 7.25
CA THR A 63 7.11 -6.64 6.59
C THR A 63 6.66 -7.30 5.28
N HIS A 64 5.49 -7.93 5.28
CA HIS A 64 4.92 -8.56 4.09
C HIS A 64 4.61 -7.51 3.01
N ILE A 65 4.01 -6.39 3.39
CA ILE A 65 3.71 -5.25 2.50
C ILE A 65 5.00 -4.70 1.86
N CYS A 66 6.02 -4.43 2.67
CA CYS A 66 7.32 -3.96 2.18
C CYS A 66 7.97 -4.95 1.20
N GLY A 67 7.82 -6.26 1.46
CA GLY A 67 8.32 -7.30 0.57
C GLY A 67 7.61 -7.31 -0.80
N ILE A 68 6.29 -7.06 -0.85
CA ILE A 68 5.54 -6.93 -2.11
C ILE A 68 6.02 -5.70 -2.89
N ILE A 69 6.27 -4.59 -2.22
CA ILE A 69 6.73 -3.36 -2.87
C ILE A 69 8.15 -3.56 -3.39
N GLY A 70 9.11 -3.82 -2.48
CA GLY A 70 10.53 -3.63 -2.74
C GLY A 70 11.46 -4.78 -2.33
N GLY A 71 10.95 -5.97 -1.99
CA GLY A 71 11.80 -7.12 -1.69
C GLY A 71 12.67 -7.50 -2.89
N SER A 72 13.98 -7.65 -2.71
CA SER A 72 14.89 -8.07 -3.80
C SER A 72 14.69 -9.52 -4.23
N GLY A 73 14.08 -10.35 -3.37
CA GLY A 73 13.95 -11.78 -3.59
C GLY A 73 15.27 -12.55 -3.43
N ARG A 74 16.30 -11.92 -2.89
CA ARG A 74 17.64 -12.52 -2.72
C ARG A 74 17.59 -13.88 -2.03
N MET A 75 16.79 -13.98 -0.95
CA MET A 75 16.66 -15.22 -0.18
C MET A 75 15.89 -16.33 -0.91
N SER A 76 15.27 -16.01 -2.05
CA SER A 76 14.52 -16.96 -2.89
C SER A 76 15.08 -17.11 -4.30
N GLY A 77 16.32 -16.66 -4.56
CA GLY A 77 16.90 -16.66 -5.91
C GLY A 77 16.08 -15.83 -6.92
N GLY A 78 15.46 -14.73 -6.45
CA GLY A 78 14.62 -13.85 -7.27
C GLY A 78 13.14 -14.27 -7.38
N ARG A 79 12.77 -15.49 -6.93
CA ARG A 79 11.41 -16.05 -7.10
C ARG A 79 10.32 -15.20 -6.46
N TYR A 80 10.60 -14.61 -5.29
CA TYR A 80 9.63 -13.82 -4.53
C TYR A 80 10.00 -12.35 -4.45
N SER A 81 10.76 -11.83 -5.43
CA SER A 81 11.06 -10.40 -5.49
C SER A 81 9.79 -9.55 -5.64
N GLY A 82 9.80 -8.39 -5.01
CA GLY A 82 8.74 -7.38 -5.09
C GLY A 82 8.59 -6.77 -6.49
N ILE A 83 7.64 -5.87 -6.62
CA ILE A 83 7.33 -5.21 -7.90
C ILE A 83 8.41 -4.19 -8.28
N ALA A 84 8.92 -3.44 -7.32
CA ALA A 84 9.96 -2.43 -7.49
C ALA A 84 11.18 -2.78 -6.62
N PRO A 85 11.96 -3.83 -6.96
CA PRO A 85 12.98 -4.39 -6.09
C PRO A 85 14.18 -3.47 -5.83
N GLY A 86 14.26 -2.33 -6.48
CA GLY A 86 15.30 -1.30 -6.28
C GLY A 86 14.82 -0.06 -5.54
N CYS A 87 13.54 0.05 -5.16
CA CYS A 87 13.02 1.21 -4.44
C CYS A 87 13.51 1.25 -2.98
N ASP A 88 13.54 2.45 -2.41
CA ASP A 88 13.79 2.67 -0.99
C ASP A 88 12.49 2.54 -0.19
N LEU A 89 12.60 2.00 1.01
CA LEU A 89 11.48 1.74 1.90
C LEU A 89 11.60 2.59 3.17
N VAL A 90 10.51 3.26 3.51
CA VAL A 90 10.38 4.01 4.76
C VAL A 90 9.18 3.44 5.50
N MET A 91 9.41 2.87 6.68
CA MET A 91 8.33 2.31 7.50
C MET A 91 7.96 3.25 8.63
N VAL A 92 6.67 3.51 8.76
CA VAL A 92 6.12 4.17 9.94
C VAL A 92 5.10 3.22 10.59
N LYS A 93 5.47 2.73 11.77
CA LYS A 93 4.61 1.85 12.55
C LYS A 93 3.50 2.67 13.21
N VAL A 94 2.27 2.39 12.80
CA VAL A 94 1.02 3.03 13.28
C VAL A 94 0.03 2.01 13.82
N LEU A 95 0.36 0.73 13.74
CA LEU A 95 -0.45 -0.39 14.21
C LEU A 95 0.31 -1.24 15.23
N ASP A 96 -0.42 -1.76 16.20
CA ASP A 96 0.09 -2.66 17.24
C ASP A 96 0.34 -4.10 16.73
N ARG A 97 0.74 -4.98 17.64
CA ARG A 97 0.99 -6.41 17.35
C ARG A 97 -0.23 -7.21 16.88
N LYS A 98 -1.44 -6.67 17.06
CA LYS A 98 -2.70 -7.26 16.58
C LYS A 98 -3.19 -6.65 15.27
N GLY A 99 -2.46 -5.67 14.74
CA GLY A 99 -2.87 -4.91 13.55
C GLY A 99 -3.92 -3.83 13.84
N ASN A 100 -4.12 -3.45 15.10
CA ASN A 100 -5.00 -2.36 15.49
C ASN A 100 -4.20 -1.07 15.65
N GLY A 101 -4.84 0.08 15.42
CA GLY A 101 -4.23 1.40 15.63
C GLY A 101 -5.26 2.49 15.79
N TYR A 102 -4.81 3.62 16.31
CA TYR A 102 -5.62 4.82 16.44
C TYR A 102 -5.44 5.73 15.23
N SER A 103 -6.51 6.44 14.86
CA SER A 103 -6.44 7.45 13.80
C SER A 103 -5.42 8.54 14.09
N SER A 104 -5.18 8.86 15.36
CA SER A 104 -4.14 9.80 15.82
C SER A 104 -2.75 9.37 15.37
N ASP A 105 -2.43 8.07 15.50
CA ASP A 105 -1.11 7.53 15.18
C ASP A 105 -0.87 7.51 13.67
N VAL A 106 -1.92 7.20 12.90
CA VAL A 106 -1.88 7.31 11.43
C VAL A 106 -1.64 8.75 11.00
N LEU A 107 -2.34 9.72 11.60
CA LEU A 107 -2.18 11.15 11.30
C LEU A 107 -0.80 11.68 11.71
N ALA A 108 -0.28 11.24 12.86
CA ALA A 108 1.09 11.55 13.29
C ALA A 108 2.10 10.98 12.30
N GLY A 109 1.90 9.73 11.84
CA GLY A 109 2.73 9.10 10.83
C GLY A 109 2.73 9.85 9.50
N ILE A 110 1.56 10.30 9.02
CA ILE A 110 1.46 11.13 7.81
C ILE A 110 2.25 12.44 7.99
N SER A 111 2.11 13.10 9.13
CA SER A 111 2.84 14.35 9.41
C SER A 111 4.36 14.12 9.42
N TRP A 112 4.83 13.05 10.08
CA TRP A 112 6.24 12.66 10.11
C TRP A 112 6.81 12.40 8.70
N ILE A 113 6.03 11.74 7.83
CA ILE A 113 6.41 11.49 6.43
C ILE A 113 6.53 12.81 5.67
N LEU A 114 5.56 13.71 5.80
CA LEU A 114 5.55 14.99 5.08
C LEU A 114 6.73 15.89 5.46
N GLU A 115 7.13 15.88 6.73
CA GLU A 115 8.31 16.63 7.20
C GLU A 115 9.63 16.11 6.63
N ARG A 116 9.67 14.82 6.22
CA ARG A 116 10.90 14.13 5.82
C ARG A 116 10.92 13.68 4.37
N LYS A 117 9.84 13.94 3.61
CA LYS A 117 9.68 13.41 2.26
C LYS A 117 10.82 13.79 1.32
N GLU A 118 11.30 15.02 1.36
CA GLU A 118 12.42 15.48 0.53
C GLU A 118 13.74 14.79 0.95
N LYS A 119 14.03 14.77 2.26
CA LYS A 119 15.25 14.16 2.78
C LYS A 119 15.36 12.67 2.50
N LEU A 120 14.22 11.95 2.52
CA LEU A 120 14.16 10.50 2.33
C LEU A 120 13.71 10.11 0.91
N GLY A 121 13.58 11.07 -0.02
CA GLY A 121 13.15 10.83 -1.39
C GLY A 121 11.77 10.19 -1.52
N ILE A 122 10.87 10.43 -0.55
CA ILE A 122 9.55 9.78 -0.53
C ILE A 122 8.66 10.39 -1.60
N ARG A 123 8.18 9.56 -2.51
CA ARG A 123 7.25 9.92 -3.59
C ARG A 123 5.89 9.21 -3.46
N ILE A 124 5.84 8.12 -2.72
CA ILE A 124 4.66 7.26 -2.61
C ILE A 124 4.35 7.02 -1.13
N LEU A 125 3.07 7.05 -0.80
CA LEU A 125 2.55 6.66 0.51
C LEU A 125 1.59 5.49 0.33
N ASN A 126 1.97 4.31 0.85
CA ASN A 126 1.15 3.10 0.88
C ASN A 126 0.44 2.95 2.22
N ILE A 127 -0.88 2.81 2.20
CA ILE A 127 -1.71 2.55 3.38
C ILE A 127 -2.53 1.28 3.13
N SER A 128 -2.06 0.15 3.64
CA SER A 128 -2.71 -1.16 3.48
C SER A 128 -3.69 -1.51 4.60
N VAL A 129 -4.16 -0.51 5.31
CA VAL A 129 -5.09 -0.64 6.45
C VAL A 129 -6.26 0.31 6.30
N GLY A 130 -7.42 -0.08 6.80
CA GLY A 130 -8.62 0.73 6.74
C GLY A 130 -9.43 0.68 8.02
N ALA A 131 -10.07 1.79 8.35
CA ALA A 131 -10.98 1.88 9.47
C ALA A 131 -12.43 1.65 9.02
N CYS A 132 -13.13 0.75 9.72
CA CYS A 132 -14.58 0.63 9.62
C CYS A 132 -15.21 1.54 10.70
N SER A 133 -15.82 2.63 10.29
CA SER A 133 -16.56 3.48 11.22
C SER A 133 -18.02 3.03 11.31
N LYS A 134 -18.50 2.75 12.53
CA LYS A 134 -19.93 2.52 12.79
C LYS A 134 -20.81 3.77 12.56
N ARG A 135 -20.22 4.95 12.47
CA ARG A 135 -20.91 6.25 12.32
C ARG A 135 -20.84 6.83 10.90
N GLY A 136 -20.97 5.99 9.87
CA GLY A 136 -20.92 6.44 8.47
C GLY A 136 -19.51 6.89 8.05
N MET A 137 -19.11 6.45 6.89
CA MET A 137 -17.84 6.83 6.27
C MET A 137 -18.02 8.22 5.68
N SER A 138 -17.40 9.23 6.30
CA SER A 138 -17.50 10.63 5.86
C SER A 138 -16.21 11.09 5.20
N GLU A 139 -16.33 11.77 4.05
CA GLU A 139 -15.22 12.46 3.41
C GLU A 139 -14.61 13.56 4.31
N ASN A 140 -15.34 14.01 5.31
CA ASN A 140 -14.87 14.97 6.30
C ASN A 140 -14.08 14.34 7.46
N SER A 141 -13.89 13.01 7.47
CA SER A 141 -13.13 12.34 8.53
C SER A 141 -11.68 12.84 8.57
N ALA A 142 -11.07 12.81 9.75
CA ALA A 142 -9.68 13.23 9.94
C ALA A 142 -8.70 12.43 9.09
N LEU A 143 -8.94 11.10 8.92
CA LEU A 143 -8.11 10.25 8.07
C LEU A 143 -8.19 10.64 6.59
N VAL A 144 -9.39 10.96 6.07
CA VAL A 144 -9.53 11.43 4.68
C VAL A 144 -8.81 12.77 4.50
N LYS A 145 -8.97 13.71 5.44
CA LYS A 145 -8.23 14.98 5.39
C LYS A 145 -6.72 14.76 5.43
N GLY A 146 -6.25 13.81 6.25
CA GLY A 146 -4.82 13.47 6.36
C GLY A 146 -4.25 12.95 5.03
N VAL A 147 -4.91 11.99 4.38
CA VAL A 147 -4.43 11.45 3.09
C VAL A 147 -4.57 12.47 1.96
N ASN A 148 -5.59 13.33 1.99
CA ASN A 148 -5.73 14.43 1.04
C ASN A 148 -4.59 15.44 1.17
N ARG A 149 -4.19 15.78 2.41
CA ARG A 149 -3.02 16.63 2.66
C ARG A 149 -1.73 16.00 2.13
N ALA A 150 -1.55 14.68 2.27
CA ALA A 150 -0.40 13.98 1.71
C ALA A 150 -0.39 14.04 0.17
N TRP A 151 -1.55 13.86 -0.46
CA TRP A 151 -1.71 14.00 -1.89
C TRP A 151 -1.42 15.43 -2.37
N ASP A 152 -1.99 16.44 -1.72
CA ASP A 152 -1.78 17.85 -2.06
C ASP A 152 -0.33 18.29 -1.87
N ALA A 153 0.41 17.60 -1.00
CA ALA A 153 1.85 17.78 -0.82
C ALA A 153 2.71 17.05 -1.89
N GLY A 154 2.08 16.45 -2.92
CA GLY A 154 2.76 15.83 -4.06
C GLY A 154 3.12 14.35 -3.89
N LEU A 155 2.61 13.67 -2.87
CA LEU A 155 2.77 12.22 -2.74
C LEU A 155 1.70 11.48 -3.53
N VAL A 156 2.08 10.40 -4.22
CA VAL A 156 1.11 9.41 -4.71
C VAL A 156 0.62 8.58 -3.53
N VAL A 157 -0.63 8.76 -3.14
CA VAL A 157 -1.22 8.03 -2.00
C VAL A 157 -2.04 6.86 -2.51
N VAL A 158 -1.64 5.65 -2.11
CA VAL A 158 -2.28 4.39 -2.51
C VAL A 158 -2.85 3.71 -1.28
N VAL A 159 -4.16 3.42 -1.29
CA VAL A 159 -4.87 2.90 -0.12
C VAL A 159 -5.69 1.66 -0.47
N ALA A 160 -5.87 0.76 0.50
CA ALA A 160 -6.69 -0.43 0.35
C ALA A 160 -8.19 -0.09 0.35
N ALA A 161 -8.96 -0.78 -0.49
CA ALA A 161 -10.42 -0.68 -0.52
C ALA A 161 -11.08 -1.25 0.74
N GLY A 162 -10.37 -2.14 1.45
CA GLY A 162 -10.89 -2.90 2.59
C GLY A 162 -11.49 -4.24 2.17
N ASN A 163 -11.78 -5.08 3.17
CA ASN A 163 -12.20 -6.47 2.99
C ASN A 163 -13.64 -6.69 3.50
N ASN A 164 -14.54 -5.74 3.26
CA ASN A 164 -15.94 -5.76 3.70
C ASN A 164 -16.94 -6.06 2.58
N GLY A 165 -16.43 -6.49 1.39
CA GLY A 165 -17.25 -6.96 0.29
C GLY A 165 -18.09 -8.20 0.66
N PRO A 166 -18.96 -8.66 -0.24
CA PRO A 166 -19.25 -8.11 -1.59
C PRO A 166 -20.29 -6.98 -1.62
N ARG A 167 -20.78 -6.53 -0.47
CA ARG A 167 -21.80 -5.49 -0.39
C ARG A 167 -21.34 -4.20 -1.04
N THR A 168 -22.25 -3.48 -1.67
CA THR A 168 -22.04 -2.10 -2.09
C THR A 168 -21.76 -1.21 -0.88
N MET A 169 -21.13 -0.05 -1.08
CA MET A 169 -20.78 0.92 -0.03
C MET A 169 -19.89 0.32 1.07
N SER A 170 -19.03 -0.65 0.72
CA SER A 170 -18.16 -1.36 1.67
C SER A 170 -16.70 -0.88 1.62
N ILE A 171 -16.40 0.17 0.85
CA ILE A 171 -15.05 0.80 0.84
C ILE A 171 -14.74 1.36 2.23
N THR A 172 -13.57 1.03 2.78
CA THR A 172 -13.14 1.53 4.09
C THR A 172 -12.49 2.92 4.00
N THR A 173 -12.52 3.66 5.10
CA THR A 173 -11.76 4.92 5.24
C THR A 173 -10.27 4.60 5.45
N PRO A 174 -9.31 5.28 4.74
CA PRO A 174 -9.49 6.49 3.94
C PRO A 174 -9.78 6.25 2.43
N GLY A 175 -10.01 5.03 1.97
CA GLY A 175 -10.24 4.68 0.56
C GLY A 175 -11.45 5.34 -0.10
N ILE A 176 -12.33 5.96 0.69
CA ILE A 176 -13.47 6.75 0.17
C ILE A 176 -13.06 8.10 -0.40
N SER A 177 -11.81 8.56 -0.17
CA SER A 177 -11.32 9.85 -0.66
C SER A 177 -11.34 9.92 -2.19
N ARG A 178 -11.78 11.06 -2.73
CA ARG A 178 -11.75 11.35 -4.18
C ARG A 178 -10.34 11.44 -4.76
N LYS A 179 -9.37 11.87 -3.94
CA LYS A 179 -8.02 12.22 -4.38
C LYS A 179 -7.09 11.02 -4.49
N VAL A 180 -7.18 10.08 -3.55
CA VAL A 180 -6.21 8.98 -3.44
C VAL A 180 -6.56 7.80 -4.36
N ILE A 181 -5.56 7.01 -4.70
CA ILE A 181 -5.74 5.77 -5.47
C ILE A 181 -6.20 4.67 -4.53
N THR A 182 -7.46 4.25 -4.67
CA THR A 182 -8.04 3.17 -3.89
C THR A 182 -7.98 1.87 -4.66
N VAL A 183 -7.40 0.83 -4.06
CA VAL A 183 -7.10 -0.43 -4.71
C VAL A 183 -7.96 -1.56 -4.14
N GLY A 184 -8.73 -2.22 -5.00
CA GLY A 184 -9.47 -3.46 -4.73
C GLY A 184 -8.65 -4.71 -5.09
N CYS A 185 -9.22 -5.88 -4.78
CA CYS A 185 -8.69 -7.18 -5.19
C CYS A 185 -9.33 -7.63 -6.51
N SER A 186 -8.55 -8.21 -7.44
CA SER A 186 -9.04 -8.67 -8.75
C SER A 186 -9.27 -10.18 -8.83
N ASP A 187 -8.82 -10.94 -7.84
CA ASP A 187 -8.83 -12.41 -7.79
C ASP A 187 -9.43 -12.94 -6.49
N ASP A 188 -10.43 -12.24 -5.94
CA ASP A 188 -11.13 -12.57 -4.70
C ASP A 188 -12.32 -13.53 -4.87
N ASP A 189 -12.48 -14.09 -6.06
CA ASP A 189 -13.45 -15.12 -6.42
C ASP A 189 -13.17 -16.51 -5.83
N ARG A 190 -12.06 -16.65 -5.09
CA ARG A 190 -11.63 -17.90 -4.43
C ARG A 190 -11.67 -17.77 -2.92
N GLU A 191 -12.01 -18.87 -2.25
CA GLU A 191 -11.94 -18.91 -0.79
C GLU A 191 -10.49 -18.84 -0.31
N VAL A 192 -10.16 -17.85 0.46
CA VAL A 192 -8.84 -17.62 1.06
C VAL A 192 -8.94 -17.15 2.50
N LEU A 193 -7.83 -17.21 3.23
CA LEU A 193 -7.74 -16.65 4.57
C LEU A 193 -7.40 -15.16 4.50
N VAL A 194 -8.31 -14.31 4.97
CA VAL A 194 -8.13 -12.87 5.12
C VAL A 194 -8.26 -12.52 6.60
N GLY A 195 -7.16 -12.06 7.22
CA GLY A 195 -7.16 -11.74 8.65
C GLY A 195 -7.53 -12.92 9.57
N GLY A 196 -7.29 -14.17 9.11
CA GLY A 196 -7.61 -15.39 9.85
C GLY A 196 -9.01 -15.96 9.58
N ASN A 197 -9.86 -15.26 8.83
CA ASN A 197 -11.19 -15.72 8.45
C ASN A 197 -11.20 -16.25 7.00
N ARG A 198 -11.98 -17.30 6.73
CA ARG A 198 -12.24 -17.76 5.37
C ARG A 198 -13.20 -16.79 4.68
N MET A 199 -12.80 -16.26 3.56
CA MET A 199 -13.56 -15.24 2.83
C MET A 199 -13.44 -15.46 1.33
N VAL A 200 -14.51 -15.11 0.63
CA VAL A 200 -14.62 -15.01 -0.84
C VAL A 200 -15.30 -13.68 -1.16
N ASP A 201 -15.06 -13.11 -2.32
CA ASP A 201 -15.64 -11.83 -2.75
C ASP A 201 -15.48 -10.69 -1.72
N TYR A 202 -14.36 -10.70 -1.01
CA TYR A 202 -14.13 -9.84 0.15
C TYR A 202 -13.78 -8.40 -0.20
N SER A 203 -13.35 -8.11 -1.43
CA SER A 203 -12.89 -6.77 -1.82
C SER A 203 -13.98 -5.72 -1.61
N GLY A 204 -13.63 -4.62 -0.98
CA GLY A 204 -14.55 -3.49 -0.79
C GLY A 204 -15.06 -2.95 -2.12
N ARG A 205 -16.36 -2.66 -2.19
CA ARG A 205 -17.07 -2.22 -3.42
C ARG A 205 -17.80 -0.91 -3.17
N GLY A 206 -17.70 -0.01 -4.16
CA GLY A 206 -18.45 1.23 -4.21
C GLY A 206 -19.93 1.07 -4.64
N PRO A 207 -20.59 2.21 -4.94
CA PRO A 207 -20.10 3.57 -4.76
C PRO A 207 -19.89 3.93 -3.29
N THR A 208 -19.21 5.06 -3.02
CA THR A 208 -19.18 5.63 -1.66
C THR A 208 -20.51 6.30 -1.32
N ALA A 209 -20.71 6.68 -0.05
CA ALA A 209 -21.91 7.42 0.37
C ALA A 209 -22.11 8.77 -0.38
N ALA A 210 -21.00 9.33 -0.90
CA ALA A 210 -21.03 10.55 -1.73
C ALA A 210 -21.11 10.21 -3.25
N CYS A 211 -21.57 9.00 -3.61
CA CYS A 211 -21.74 8.53 -4.98
C CYS A 211 -20.44 8.55 -5.81
N ILE A 212 -19.28 8.42 -5.17
CA ILE A 212 -18.00 8.32 -5.87
C ILE A 212 -17.77 6.86 -6.27
N CYS A 213 -17.38 6.64 -7.53
CA CYS A 213 -16.99 5.33 -8.01
C CYS A 213 -15.63 4.92 -7.42
N LYS A 214 -15.61 3.91 -6.55
CA LYS A 214 -14.43 3.31 -5.94
C LYS A 214 -14.58 1.77 -5.95
N PRO A 215 -13.50 0.98 -5.96
CA PRO A 215 -12.10 1.38 -6.04
C PRO A 215 -11.76 2.00 -7.41
N ASP A 216 -10.63 2.72 -7.52
CA ASP A 216 -10.19 3.30 -8.79
C ASP A 216 -9.65 2.25 -9.74
N LEU A 217 -9.00 1.22 -9.18
CA LEU A 217 -8.46 0.08 -9.89
C LEU A 217 -8.40 -1.15 -8.99
N VAL A 218 -8.12 -2.31 -9.59
CA VAL A 218 -7.92 -3.58 -8.89
C VAL A 218 -6.56 -4.18 -9.24
N ALA A 219 -6.01 -4.96 -8.31
CA ALA A 219 -4.79 -5.73 -8.51
C ALA A 219 -4.92 -7.09 -7.81
N PRO A 220 -4.13 -8.12 -8.19
CA PRO A 220 -4.15 -9.40 -7.51
C PRO A 220 -3.89 -9.26 -6.01
N GLY A 221 -4.58 -10.03 -5.18
CA GLY A 221 -4.46 -9.94 -3.73
C GLY A 221 -4.64 -11.27 -3.01
N CYS A 222 -4.90 -12.35 -3.75
CA CYS A 222 -5.08 -13.68 -3.17
C CYS A 222 -3.77 -14.47 -3.13
N SER A 223 -3.49 -15.09 -1.98
CA SER A 223 -2.36 -16.01 -1.78
C SER A 223 -1.00 -15.43 -2.20
N VAL A 224 -0.79 -14.16 -1.88
CA VAL A 224 0.46 -13.45 -2.22
C VAL A 224 1.58 -13.88 -1.30
N VAL A 225 2.68 -14.36 -1.89
CA VAL A 225 3.89 -14.76 -1.15
C VAL A 225 4.83 -13.57 -1.02
N SER A 226 5.25 -13.25 0.21
CA SER A 226 6.18 -12.14 0.47
C SER A 226 6.97 -12.36 1.76
N CYS A 227 7.86 -11.42 2.10
CA CYS A 227 8.74 -11.47 3.26
C CYS A 227 7.97 -11.71 4.57
N SER A 228 8.55 -12.52 5.44
CA SER A 228 8.04 -12.79 6.79
C SER A 228 8.83 -12.00 7.84
N SER A 229 8.19 -11.62 8.93
CA SER A 229 8.88 -11.07 10.12
C SER A 229 9.52 -12.17 11.00
N ARG A 230 9.42 -13.43 10.58
CA ARG A 230 10.02 -14.59 11.29
C ARG A 230 11.21 -15.09 10.50
N ALA A 231 12.41 -14.56 10.82
CA ALA A 231 13.64 -14.82 10.08
C ALA A 231 13.53 -14.43 8.59
N ASP A 232 14.54 -14.77 7.79
CA ASP A 232 14.57 -14.47 6.34
C ASP A 232 13.74 -15.48 5.52
N LYS A 233 12.49 -15.69 5.93
CA LYS A 233 11.52 -16.60 5.30
C LYS A 233 10.41 -15.81 4.58
N TYR A 234 9.53 -16.56 3.94
CA TYR A 234 8.37 -16.00 3.26
C TYR A 234 7.09 -16.54 3.86
N THR A 235 6.01 -15.80 3.71
CA THR A 235 4.67 -16.20 4.16
C THR A 235 3.63 -15.81 3.12
N ILE A 236 2.47 -16.43 3.19
CA ILE A 236 1.35 -16.19 2.28
C ILE A 236 0.31 -15.38 3.03
N LYS A 237 -0.19 -14.32 2.42
CA LYS A 237 -1.34 -13.55 2.91
C LYS A 237 -2.28 -13.21 1.75
N SER A 238 -3.55 -12.91 2.09
CA SER A 238 -4.58 -12.47 1.14
C SER A 238 -5.30 -11.24 1.68
N GLY A 239 -5.82 -10.42 0.76
CA GLY A 239 -6.57 -9.21 1.09
C GLY A 239 -6.27 -8.05 0.15
N THR A 240 -7.11 -7.03 0.15
CA THR A 240 -6.83 -5.77 -0.55
C THR A 240 -5.55 -5.10 -0.04
N SER A 241 -5.13 -5.44 1.19
CA SER A 241 -3.84 -5.04 1.75
C SER A 241 -2.64 -5.56 0.93
N MET A 242 -2.79 -6.67 0.18
CA MET A 242 -1.76 -7.22 -0.70
C MET A 242 -1.84 -6.61 -2.10
N SER A 243 -3.03 -6.25 -2.56
CA SER A 243 -3.23 -5.56 -3.85
C SER A 243 -2.64 -4.15 -3.85
N THR A 244 -2.79 -3.43 -2.75
CA THR A 244 -2.33 -2.04 -2.59
C THR A 244 -0.81 -1.88 -2.82
N PRO A 245 0.07 -2.66 -2.18
CA PRO A 245 1.52 -2.56 -2.39
C PRO A 245 1.96 -2.97 -3.79
N ILE A 246 1.21 -3.83 -4.51
CA ILE A 246 1.46 -4.13 -5.92
C ILE A 246 1.33 -2.86 -6.75
N VAL A 247 0.28 -2.07 -6.53
CA VAL A 247 0.08 -0.79 -7.21
C VAL A 247 1.14 0.22 -6.79
N SER A 248 1.49 0.30 -5.50
CA SER A 248 2.56 1.19 -5.03
C SER A 248 3.91 0.87 -5.69
N GLY A 249 4.24 -0.41 -5.85
CA GLY A 249 5.43 -0.85 -6.58
C GLY A 249 5.37 -0.49 -8.08
N ALA A 250 4.21 -0.67 -8.73
CA ALA A 250 4.03 -0.28 -10.13
C ALA A 250 4.18 1.23 -10.32
N VAL A 251 3.65 2.04 -9.40
CA VAL A 251 3.85 3.49 -9.39
C VAL A 251 5.34 3.84 -9.21
N ALA A 252 6.09 3.11 -8.39
CA ALA A 252 7.52 3.34 -8.23
C ALA A 252 8.29 3.12 -9.54
N LEU A 253 7.96 2.07 -10.32
CA LEU A 253 8.52 1.86 -11.65
C LEU A 253 8.17 2.99 -12.63
N LEU A 254 6.94 3.50 -12.57
CA LEU A 254 6.49 4.62 -13.41
C LEU A 254 7.22 5.92 -13.07
N LEU A 255 7.37 6.23 -11.78
CA LEU A 255 8.05 7.45 -11.33
C LEU A 255 9.56 7.41 -11.58
N GLU A 256 10.21 6.23 -11.58
CA GLU A 256 11.60 6.07 -12.04
C GLU A 256 11.73 6.45 -13.52
N ARG A 257 10.79 6.07 -14.35
CA ARG A 257 10.79 6.35 -15.79
C ARG A 257 10.37 7.79 -16.10
N PHE A 258 9.44 8.33 -15.33
CA PHE A 258 8.82 9.63 -15.52
C PHE A 258 8.84 10.44 -14.22
N PRO A 259 10.01 10.94 -13.79
CA PRO A 259 10.19 11.59 -12.50
C PRO A 259 9.32 12.84 -12.31
N ASP A 260 9.05 13.56 -13.40
CA ASP A 260 8.25 14.78 -13.42
C ASP A 260 6.75 14.51 -13.65
N CYS A 261 6.35 13.22 -13.70
CA CYS A 261 4.93 12.89 -13.86
C CYS A 261 4.16 13.40 -12.64
N LEU A 262 3.37 14.45 -12.88
CA LEU A 262 2.44 14.99 -11.90
C LEU A 262 1.09 14.32 -12.11
N LEU A 263 0.47 13.86 -11.03
CA LEU A 263 -0.86 13.24 -11.06
C LEU A 263 -1.99 14.15 -11.59
N TYR A 264 -1.67 15.43 -11.84
CA TYR A 264 -2.61 16.45 -12.29
C TYR A 264 -2.51 16.81 -13.77
N THR A 265 -1.67 16.14 -14.57
CA THR A 265 -1.35 16.60 -15.93
C THR A 265 -2.37 16.22 -17.00
N SER A 266 -3.42 15.47 -16.67
CA SER A 266 -4.51 15.22 -17.62
C SER A 266 -5.82 14.95 -16.88
N PRO A 267 -6.92 15.63 -17.18
CA PRO A 267 -8.22 15.22 -16.70
C PRO A 267 -8.49 13.82 -17.21
N SER A 268 -8.84 12.90 -16.27
CA SER A 268 -9.25 11.55 -16.63
C SER A 268 -10.46 11.62 -17.59
N PRO A 269 -10.60 10.70 -18.54
CA PRO A 269 -11.83 10.58 -19.33
C PRO A 269 -13.10 10.49 -18.48
N ARG A 270 -12.96 10.11 -17.19
CA ARG A 270 -14.07 10.12 -16.22
C ARG A 270 -14.41 11.52 -15.73
N ASP A 271 -13.45 12.43 -15.66
CA ASP A 271 -13.66 13.81 -15.23
C ASP A 271 -14.31 14.63 -16.35
N MET A 272 -13.96 14.29 -17.60
CA MET A 272 -14.50 14.95 -18.80
C MET A 272 -15.97 14.61 -19.10
N ARG A 273 -16.51 13.53 -18.51
CA ARG A 273 -17.94 13.13 -18.70
C ARG A 273 -18.90 13.82 -17.72
N ARG A 274 -18.43 14.75 -16.90
CA ARG A 274 -19.23 15.45 -15.87
C ARG A 274 -19.33 16.96 -16.08
N SER A 275 -18.85 17.47 -17.22
CA SER A 275 -19.05 18.87 -17.66
C SER A 275 -20.22 18.97 -18.63
#